data_0158e6077174a2b8a6ae5deec993cc12
#
_entry.id   0158e6077174a2b8a6ae5deec993cc12
#
_cell.length_a   1.000
_cell.length_b   1.000
_cell.length_c   1.000
_cell.angle_alpha   90.00
_cell.angle_beta   90.00
_cell.angle_gamma   90.00
#
_symmetry.space_group_name_H-M   'P 1'
#
loop_
_entity.id
_entity.type
_entity.pdbx_description
1 polymer ?
#
loop_
_entity_poly.entity_id
_entity_poly.type
_entity_poly.pdbx_seq_one_letter_code
_entity_poly.pdbx_strand_id
1 'polypeptide(L)'
;MLKHLLIVAMLLTMSATLSAQNTKRSHDRLPVKAEERSQEVCTIVEYMPVFPGGESALLAYVAQHLKYPKQAIRHRVQGIVQLRFVVLENGRIGKVQIIKSLESHCDAEAKRVVKSLPRFIPGKQQGKAVRVLYTLPIRFQLPEATTGEQFTHLDIFSRRSPTLS
;
A
#
# COMPACT_ATOMS: atom_id res chain seq x y z
N MET A 1 77.03 -10.14 22.06
CA MET A 1 76.22 -9.38 23.06
C MET A 1 75.46 -8.22 22.45
N LEU A 2 75.91 -7.61 21.35
CA LEU A 2 75.26 -6.41 20.75
C LEU A 2 73.90 -6.76 20.08
N LYS A 3 73.74 -7.96 19.53
CA LYS A 3 72.50 -8.41 18.83
C LYS A 3 71.30 -8.61 19.76
N HIS A 4 71.52 -8.95 21.03
CA HIS A 4 70.46 -9.15 21.99
C HIS A 4 69.92 -7.80 22.56
N LEU A 5 70.80 -6.82 22.60
CA LEU A 5 70.44 -5.44 23.06
C LEU A 5 69.46 -4.76 22.05
N LEU A 6 69.66 -4.96 20.74
CA LEU A 6 68.81 -4.43 19.70
C LEU A 6 67.42 -5.09 19.66
N ILE A 7 67.32 -6.41 20.00
CA ILE A 7 66.05 -7.10 20.03
C ILE A 7 65.22 -6.65 21.24
N VAL A 8 65.85 -6.42 22.39
CA VAL A 8 65.17 -5.94 23.58
C VAL A 8 64.69 -4.47 23.41
N ALA A 9 65.50 -3.63 22.73
CA ALA A 9 65.12 -2.26 22.39
C ALA A 9 63.93 -2.23 21.39
N MET A 10 63.88 -3.20 20.45
CA MET A 10 62.78 -3.26 19.51
C MET A 10 61.48 -3.78 20.12
N LEU A 11 61.54 -4.66 21.16
CA LEU A 11 60.41 -5.18 21.89
C LEU A 11 59.79 -4.13 22.85
N LEU A 12 60.59 -3.15 23.33
CA LEU A 12 60.11 -2.09 24.21
C LEU A 12 59.41 -0.94 23.51
N THR A 13 59.60 -0.79 22.17
CA THR A 13 58.94 0.25 21.38
C THR A 13 57.58 -0.13 20.86
N MET A 14 57.19 -1.45 20.93
CA MET A 14 55.90 -1.94 20.44
C MET A 14 54.76 -1.86 21.48
N SER A 15 55.02 -1.44 22.69
CA SER A 15 54.01 -1.40 23.76
C SER A 15 53.27 -0.06 23.93
N ALA A 16 53.63 0.95 23.14
CA ALA A 16 53.10 2.32 23.33
C ALA A 16 52.04 2.78 22.27
N THR A 17 51.64 1.92 21.35
CA THR A 17 50.68 2.33 20.29
C THR A 17 49.30 1.68 20.40
N LEU A 18 48.97 0.98 21.49
CA LEU A 18 47.67 0.29 21.64
C LEU A 18 46.74 0.98 22.65
N SER A 19 46.86 2.28 22.87
CA SER A 19 46.02 2.97 23.89
C SER A 19 45.33 4.23 23.39
N ALA A 20 45.23 4.47 22.07
CA ALA A 20 44.61 5.71 21.55
C ALA A 20 43.55 5.51 20.47
N GLN A 21 42.89 4.37 20.41
CA GLN A 21 41.79 4.18 19.43
C GLN A 21 40.46 3.74 20.05
N ASN A 22 40.22 4.01 21.31
CA ASN A 22 38.90 3.69 21.90
C ASN A 22 38.24 4.92 22.50
N THR A 23 38.16 6.02 21.78
CA THR A 23 37.28 7.12 22.18
C THR A 23 36.92 7.99 20.99
N LYS A 24 36.17 7.48 20.04
CA LYS A 24 35.27 8.25 19.16
C LYS A 24 34.37 7.29 18.38
N ARG A 25 33.67 6.37 19.04
CA ARG A 25 32.32 6.01 18.61
C ARG A 25 31.38 7.02 19.23
N SER A 26 31.54 8.29 18.89
CA SER A 26 30.43 9.21 18.81
C SER A 26 29.42 8.55 17.87
N HIS A 27 28.41 7.95 18.45
CA HIS A 27 27.04 8.38 18.26
C HIS A 27 26.82 9.15 16.95
N ASP A 28 27.18 8.55 15.80
CA ASP A 28 26.41 8.70 14.61
C ASP A 28 25.15 7.84 14.80
N ARG A 29 24.32 8.26 15.78
CA ARG A 29 22.89 8.08 15.64
C ARG A 29 22.51 8.85 14.40
N LEU A 30 22.60 8.19 13.24
CA LEU A 30 21.68 8.49 12.17
C LEU A 30 20.34 8.73 12.87
N PRO A 31 19.63 9.81 12.56
CA PRO A 31 18.29 9.97 13.07
C PRO A 31 17.55 8.78 12.51
N VAL A 32 17.38 7.74 13.31
CA VAL A 32 16.41 6.70 13.08
C VAL A 32 15.13 7.48 12.96
N LYS A 33 14.76 7.67 11.69
CA LYS A 33 13.58 8.35 11.24
C LYS A 33 12.46 7.96 12.19
N ALA A 34 12.03 8.89 13.01
CA ALA A 34 11.04 8.71 14.07
C ALA A 34 9.63 8.41 13.51
N GLU A 35 9.56 7.72 12.39
CA GLU A 35 8.36 7.40 11.62
C GLU A 35 7.98 5.91 11.65
N GLU A 36 8.77 5.08 12.30
CA GLU A 36 8.33 3.71 12.63
C GLU A 36 7.85 3.59 14.09
N ARG A 37 7.19 4.61 14.60
CA ARG A 37 6.22 4.33 15.66
C ARG A 37 5.19 3.42 15.02
N SER A 38 5.16 2.18 15.47
CA SER A 38 4.23 1.12 15.14
C SER A 38 2.87 1.74 14.78
N GLN A 39 2.66 1.92 13.47
CA GLN A 39 1.45 2.55 12.94
C GLN A 39 0.40 1.47 13.00
N GLU A 40 -0.20 1.36 14.16
CA GLU A 40 -1.24 0.39 14.45
C GLU A 40 -2.37 0.58 13.46
N VAL A 41 -2.56 -0.40 12.59
CA VAL A 41 -3.64 -0.39 11.60
C VAL A 41 -4.77 -1.20 12.20
N CYS A 42 -5.85 -0.52 12.55
CA CYS A 42 -7.03 -1.17 13.10
C CYS A 42 -7.83 -1.88 12.01
N THR A 43 -8.27 -3.09 12.30
CA THR A 43 -9.17 -3.86 11.43
C THR A 43 -10.62 -3.71 11.84
N ILE A 44 -10.86 -3.50 13.14
CA ILE A 44 -12.18 -3.29 13.73
C ILE A 44 -12.12 -1.99 14.51
N VAL A 45 -13.03 -1.07 14.24
CA VAL A 45 -13.12 0.26 14.85
C VAL A 45 -14.59 0.61 15.12
N GLU A 46 -14.83 1.55 16.02
CA GLU A 46 -16.19 2.02 16.33
C GLU A 46 -16.88 2.64 15.11
N TYR A 47 -16.12 3.40 14.32
CA TYR A 47 -16.62 4.04 13.10
C TYR A 47 -15.68 3.72 11.94
N MET A 48 -16.19 2.99 10.95
CA MET A 48 -15.44 2.67 9.74
C MET A 48 -15.24 3.92 8.87
N PRO A 49 -14.15 3.95 8.06
CA PRO A 49 -13.97 5.02 7.09
C PRO A 49 -15.13 5.05 6.09
N VAL A 50 -15.58 6.25 5.75
CA VAL A 50 -16.69 6.45 4.81
C VAL A 50 -16.20 7.25 3.61
N PHE A 51 -16.52 6.80 2.40
CA PHE A 51 -16.30 7.60 1.21
C PHE A 51 -17.27 8.78 1.15
N PRO A 52 -16.86 9.98 0.70
CA PRO A 52 -17.79 11.10 0.52
C PRO A 52 -18.94 10.72 -0.41
N GLY A 53 -20.16 10.79 0.07
CA GLY A 53 -21.35 10.30 -0.64
C GLY A 53 -21.68 8.82 -0.42
N GLY A 54 -20.93 8.13 0.44
CA GLY A 54 -21.19 6.74 0.82
C GLY A 54 -20.68 5.70 -0.17
N GLU A 55 -21.08 4.46 0.04
CA GLU A 55 -20.64 3.32 -0.77
C GLU A 55 -21.09 3.42 -2.24
N SER A 56 -22.30 3.89 -2.47
CA SER A 56 -22.81 4.07 -3.84
C SER A 56 -21.97 5.06 -4.65
N ALA A 57 -21.54 6.15 -4.01
CA ALA A 57 -20.66 7.14 -4.65
C ALA A 57 -19.25 6.56 -4.90
N LEU A 58 -18.74 5.73 -4.00
CA LEU A 58 -17.48 5.00 -4.19
C LEU A 58 -17.55 4.09 -5.42
N LEU A 59 -18.61 3.29 -5.51
CA LEU A 59 -18.81 2.38 -6.64
C LEU A 59 -18.99 3.15 -7.96
N ALA A 60 -19.74 4.24 -7.95
CA ALA A 60 -19.90 5.11 -9.12
C ALA A 60 -18.55 5.73 -9.55
N TYR A 61 -17.76 6.21 -8.58
CA TYR A 61 -16.42 6.75 -8.88
C TYR A 61 -15.53 5.69 -9.53
N VAL A 62 -15.50 4.48 -8.95
CA VAL A 62 -14.71 3.37 -9.52
C VAL A 62 -15.18 3.07 -10.94
N ALA A 63 -16.49 2.95 -11.17
CA ALA A 63 -17.05 2.67 -12.49
C ALA A 63 -16.67 3.73 -13.53
N GLN A 64 -16.71 5.01 -13.16
CA GLN A 64 -16.38 6.13 -14.05
C GLN A 64 -14.91 6.20 -14.41
N HIS A 65 -14.02 5.81 -13.46
CA HIS A 65 -12.58 5.95 -13.64
C HIS A 65 -11.86 4.65 -14.02
N LEU A 66 -12.56 3.50 -13.95
CA LEU A 66 -12.03 2.19 -14.33
C LEU A 66 -11.95 2.08 -15.85
N LYS A 67 -10.75 1.82 -16.35
CA LYS A 67 -10.52 1.57 -17.78
C LYS A 67 -10.24 0.07 -17.97
N TYR A 68 -11.06 -0.57 -18.79
CA TYR A 68 -10.82 -1.98 -19.09
C TYR A 68 -9.56 -2.12 -19.96
N PRO A 69 -8.55 -2.89 -19.53
CA PRO A 69 -7.32 -3.05 -20.30
C PRO A 69 -7.58 -3.77 -21.62
N LYS A 70 -7.05 -3.22 -22.74
CA LYS A 70 -7.25 -3.79 -24.07
C LYS A 70 -6.78 -5.25 -24.18
N GLN A 71 -5.73 -5.62 -23.45
CA GLN A 71 -5.24 -7.00 -23.43
C GLN A 71 -6.21 -7.93 -22.71
N ALA A 72 -6.76 -7.52 -21.56
CA ALA A 72 -7.77 -8.27 -20.84
C ALA A 72 -9.05 -8.46 -21.69
N ILE A 73 -9.44 -7.47 -22.51
CA ILE A 73 -10.54 -7.60 -23.46
C ILE A 73 -10.22 -8.67 -24.51
N ARG A 74 -9.03 -8.63 -25.12
CA ARG A 74 -8.61 -9.60 -26.14
C ARG A 74 -8.62 -11.03 -25.63
N HIS A 75 -8.22 -11.22 -24.38
CA HIS A 75 -8.18 -12.54 -23.72
C HIS A 75 -9.49 -12.89 -23.02
N ARG A 76 -10.53 -12.05 -23.15
CA ARG A 76 -11.83 -12.23 -22.48
C ARG A 76 -11.72 -12.49 -20.97
N VAL A 77 -10.76 -11.83 -20.33
CA VAL A 77 -10.52 -11.97 -18.89
C VAL A 77 -11.61 -11.23 -18.12
N GLN A 78 -12.37 -11.95 -17.30
CA GLN A 78 -13.43 -11.40 -16.44
C GLN A 78 -13.27 -11.91 -15.01
N GLY A 79 -13.66 -11.11 -14.02
CA GLY A 79 -13.61 -11.55 -12.65
C GLY A 79 -13.53 -10.38 -11.66
N ILE A 80 -13.04 -10.67 -10.47
CA ILE A 80 -12.94 -9.71 -9.37
C ILE A 80 -11.49 -9.61 -8.92
N VAL A 81 -10.96 -8.39 -8.91
CA VAL A 81 -9.72 -8.03 -8.23
C VAL A 81 -10.09 -7.56 -6.83
N GLN A 82 -9.54 -8.18 -5.79
CA GLN A 82 -9.70 -7.69 -4.43
C GLN A 82 -8.46 -6.92 -4.00
N LEU A 83 -8.67 -5.68 -3.62
CA LEU A 83 -7.61 -4.82 -3.07
C LEU A 83 -7.87 -4.57 -1.60
N ARG A 84 -6.77 -4.36 -0.89
CA ARG A 84 -6.76 -3.91 0.49
C ARG A 84 -5.89 -2.67 0.57
N PHE A 85 -6.37 -1.64 1.23
CA PHE A 85 -5.61 -0.43 1.45
C PHE A 85 -5.89 0.16 2.82
N VAL A 86 -4.97 1.00 3.29
CA VAL A 86 -5.11 1.67 4.57
C VAL A 86 -5.71 3.05 4.32
N VAL A 87 -6.82 3.37 4.98
CA VAL A 87 -7.31 4.74 5.09
C VAL A 87 -6.60 5.37 6.28
N LEU A 88 -5.84 6.42 6.04
CA LEU A 88 -5.07 7.14 7.05
C LEU A 88 -5.98 8.05 7.89
N GLU A 89 -5.49 8.51 9.02
CA GLU A 89 -6.16 9.43 9.94
C GLU A 89 -6.62 10.73 9.28
N ASN A 90 -5.93 11.15 8.21
CA ASN A 90 -6.29 12.32 7.40
C ASN A 90 -7.23 11.99 6.22
N GLY A 91 -7.73 10.77 6.14
CA GLY A 91 -8.61 10.29 5.08
C GLY A 91 -7.91 9.94 3.75
N ARG A 92 -6.58 10.10 3.64
CA ARG A 92 -5.83 9.70 2.45
C ARG A 92 -5.66 8.20 2.39
N ILE A 93 -5.49 7.70 1.17
CA ILE A 93 -5.16 6.30 0.94
C ILE A 93 -3.65 6.10 1.12
N GLY A 94 -3.31 5.15 1.97
CA GLY A 94 -1.94 4.72 2.23
C GLY A 94 -1.54 3.53 1.35
N LYS A 95 -0.93 2.51 1.99
CA LYS A 95 -0.44 1.31 1.30
C LYS A 95 -1.59 0.56 0.64
N VAL A 96 -1.46 0.25 -0.67
CA VAL A 96 -2.42 -0.53 -1.45
C VAL A 96 -1.81 -1.88 -1.80
N GLN A 97 -2.53 -2.96 -1.50
CA GLN A 97 -2.13 -4.33 -1.77
C GLN A 97 -3.24 -5.07 -2.51
N ILE A 98 -2.89 -5.99 -3.39
CA ILE A 98 -3.83 -6.93 -3.99
C ILE A 98 -3.90 -8.16 -3.10
N ILE A 99 -5.11 -8.56 -2.72
CA ILE A 99 -5.38 -9.79 -1.96
C ILE A 99 -5.71 -10.91 -2.92
N LYS A 100 -6.54 -10.61 -3.94
CA LYS A 100 -6.91 -11.55 -4.99
C LYS A 100 -6.63 -10.91 -6.34
N SER A 101 -5.67 -11.48 -7.06
CA SER A 101 -5.30 -11.11 -8.41
C SER A 101 -6.25 -11.72 -9.42
N LEU A 102 -6.48 -11.05 -10.52
CA LEU A 102 -7.22 -11.56 -11.67
C LEU A 102 -6.26 -11.73 -12.87
N GLU A 103 -5.65 -10.63 -13.29
CA GLU A 103 -4.69 -10.56 -14.39
C GLU A 103 -3.87 -9.28 -14.21
N SER A 104 -2.60 -9.30 -14.62
CA SER A 104 -1.63 -8.24 -14.31
C SER A 104 -2.07 -6.84 -14.73
N HIS A 105 -2.69 -6.69 -15.91
CA HIS A 105 -3.18 -5.40 -16.40
C HIS A 105 -4.44 -4.94 -15.65
N CYS A 106 -5.34 -5.87 -15.29
CA CYS A 106 -6.50 -5.59 -14.46
C CYS A 106 -6.07 -5.17 -13.05
N ASP A 107 -5.08 -5.84 -12.51
CA ASP A 107 -4.50 -5.56 -11.20
C ASP A 107 -3.84 -4.16 -11.15
N ALA A 108 -3.08 -3.82 -12.20
CA ALA A 108 -2.46 -2.51 -12.32
C ALA A 108 -3.50 -1.39 -12.42
N GLU A 109 -4.54 -1.60 -13.21
CA GLU A 109 -5.64 -0.65 -13.38
C GLU A 109 -6.44 -0.46 -12.09
N ALA A 110 -6.77 -1.56 -11.40
CA ALA A 110 -7.44 -1.52 -10.12
C ALA A 110 -6.63 -0.73 -9.08
N LYS A 111 -5.31 -0.95 -9.00
CA LYS A 111 -4.42 -0.15 -8.15
C LYS A 111 -4.42 1.32 -8.53
N ARG A 112 -4.42 1.64 -9.84
CA ARG A 112 -4.43 3.01 -10.33
C ARG A 112 -5.70 3.74 -9.87
N VAL A 113 -6.86 3.11 -10.06
CA VAL A 113 -8.15 3.69 -9.66
C VAL A 113 -8.21 3.91 -8.16
N VAL A 114 -7.82 2.92 -7.35
CA VAL A 114 -7.81 3.07 -5.88
C VAL A 114 -6.90 4.22 -5.43
N LYS A 115 -5.74 4.37 -6.04
CA LYS A 115 -4.82 5.48 -5.71
C LYS A 115 -5.36 6.87 -6.12
N SER A 116 -6.30 6.92 -7.06
CA SER A 116 -6.94 8.18 -7.50
C SER A 116 -8.20 8.54 -6.71
N LEU A 117 -8.64 7.69 -5.78
CA LEU A 117 -9.81 7.97 -4.96
C LEU A 117 -9.63 9.25 -4.14
N PRO A 118 -10.66 10.09 -4.03
CA PRO A 118 -10.65 11.25 -3.13
C PRO A 118 -10.51 10.83 -1.67
N ARG A 119 -10.32 11.81 -0.81
CA ARG A 119 -10.16 11.57 0.63
C ARG A 119 -11.44 10.99 1.22
N PHE A 120 -11.26 9.96 2.03
CA PHE A 120 -12.28 9.38 2.88
C PHE A 120 -12.52 10.26 4.13
N ILE A 121 -13.69 10.13 4.72
CA ILE A 121 -13.91 10.47 6.12
C ILE A 121 -13.20 9.37 6.93
N PRO A 122 -12.19 9.69 7.77
CA PRO A 122 -11.41 8.67 8.45
C PRO A 122 -12.24 7.90 9.47
N GLY A 123 -11.84 6.65 9.72
CA GLY A 123 -12.39 5.87 10.81
C GLY A 123 -12.03 6.47 12.17
N LYS A 124 -12.85 6.18 13.17
CA LYS A 124 -12.63 6.67 14.54
C LYS A 124 -12.69 5.54 15.55
N GLN A 125 -11.85 5.65 16.56
CA GLN A 125 -11.82 4.81 17.75
C GLN A 125 -11.71 5.72 18.98
N GLN A 126 -12.59 5.59 19.94
CA GLN A 126 -12.63 6.45 21.14
C GLN A 126 -12.56 7.96 20.79
N GLY A 127 -13.31 8.36 19.76
CA GLY A 127 -13.36 9.74 19.28
C GLY A 127 -12.14 10.23 18.50
N LYS A 128 -11.04 9.44 18.40
CA LYS A 128 -9.82 9.79 17.67
C LYS A 128 -9.82 9.17 16.29
N ALA A 129 -9.34 9.93 15.29
CA ALA A 129 -9.12 9.38 13.96
C ALA A 129 -8.00 8.34 14.01
N VAL A 130 -8.25 7.18 13.39
CA VAL A 130 -7.31 6.05 13.37
C VAL A 130 -7.13 5.52 11.95
N ARG A 131 -6.03 4.81 11.74
CA ARG A 131 -5.77 4.11 10.49
C ARG A 131 -6.59 2.86 10.41
N VAL A 132 -7.33 2.70 9.33
CA VAL A 132 -8.22 1.55 9.16
C VAL A 132 -7.92 0.83 7.87
N LEU A 133 -7.91 -0.48 7.95
CA LEU A 133 -7.76 -1.37 6.80
C LEU A 133 -9.10 -1.47 6.08
N TYR A 134 -9.13 -1.11 4.81
CA TYR A 134 -10.30 -1.17 3.96
C TYR A 134 -10.10 -2.17 2.82
N THR A 135 -11.10 -2.99 2.54
CA THR A 135 -11.07 -3.96 1.44
C THR A 135 -12.11 -3.58 0.40
N LEU A 136 -11.69 -3.49 -0.86
CA LEU A 136 -12.54 -3.13 -1.98
C LEU A 136 -12.46 -4.17 -3.08
N PRO A 137 -13.56 -4.87 -3.41
CA PRO A 137 -13.64 -5.70 -4.59
C PRO A 137 -13.95 -4.84 -5.81
N ILE A 138 -13.17 -4.98 -6.88
CA ILE A 138 -13.40 -4.33 -8.18
C ILE A 138 -13.72 -5.42 -9.19
N ARG A 139 -14.91 -5.36 -9.77
CA ARG A 139 -15.36 -6.32 -10.77
C ARG A 139 -14.99 -5.84 -12.16
N PHE A 140 -14.34 -6.72 -12.91
CA PHE A 140 -14.11 -6.59 -14.34
C PHE A 140 -15.09 -7.52 -15.06
N GLN A 141 -16.01 -6.95 -15.80
CA GLN A 141 -17.01 -7.70 -16.57
C GLN A 141 -17.06 -7.12 -17.98
N LEU A 142 -16.95 -7.98 -18.98
CA LEU A 142 -17.16 -7.60 -20.36
C LEU A 142 -18.67 -7.41 -20.60
N PRO A 143 -19.05 -6.41 -21.38
CA PRO A 143 -20.43 -6.34 -21.84
C PRO A 143 -20.76 -7.62 -22.62
N GLU A 144 -21.91 -8.18 -22.38
CA GLU A 144 -22.43 -9.25 -23.23
C GLU A 144 -22.50 -8.71 -24.65
N ALA A 145 -22.02 -9.48 -25.62
CA ALA A 145 -22.06 -9.11 -27.03
C ALA A 145 -23.52 -8.97 -27.47
N THR A 146 -24.11 -7.82 -27.25
CA THR A 146 -25.36 -7.43 -27.89
C THR A 146 -24.97 -7.10 -29.32
N THR A 147 -25.40 -7.90 -30.26
CA THR A 147 -25.20 -7.72 -31.68
C THR A 147 -25.53 -6.30 -32.07
N GLY A 148 -24.51 -5.47 -32.31
CA GLY A 148 -24.65 -4.22 -33.09
C GLY A 148 -24.62 -2.88 -32.36
N GLU A 149 -24.32 -2.76 -31.04
CA GLU A 149 -24.30 -1.44 -30.41
C GLU A 149 -22.97 -1.10 -29.73
N GLN A 150 -22.56 0.13 -29.94
CA GLN A 150 -21.31 0.74 -29.50
C GLN A 150 -21.12 0.62 -27.98
N PHE A 151 -19.93 0.19 -27.58
CA PHE A 151 -19.47 0.17 -26.19
C PHE A 151 -19.52 1.56 -25.56
N THR A 152 -20.62 1.93 -24.94
CA THR A 152 -20.66 3.07 -24.04
C THR A 152 -20.22 2.63 -22.64
N HIS A 153 -19.36 3.44 -22.05
CA HIS A 153 -18.68 3.22 -20.75
C HIS A 153 -19.63 2.95 -19.55
N LEU A 154 -20.95 3.09 -19.75
CA LEU A 154 -21.98 3.02 -18.70
C LEU A 154 -22.55 1.61 -18.43
N ASP A 155 -22.35 0.63 -19.33
CA ASP A 155 -23.02 -0.67 -19.20
C ASP A 155 -22.33 -1.67 -18.25
N ILE A 156 -21.15 -1.31 -17.74
CA ILE A 156 -20.31 -2.21 -16.93
C ILE A 156 -20.87 -2.41 -15.51
N PHE A 157 -21.75 -1.51 -15.04
CA PHE A 157 -22.16 -1.48 -13.63
C PHE A 157 -23.67 -1.56 -13.37
N SER A 158 -24.54 -1.64 -14.39
CA SER A 158 -25.98 -1.46 -14.22
C SER A 158 -26.79 -2.72 -13.87
N ARG A 159 -26.16 -3.88 -13.65
CA ARG A 159 -26.92 -5.05 -13.20
C ARG A 159 -26.84 -5.26 -11.70
N ARG A 160 -27.86 -4.74 -11.01
CA ARG A 160 -28.24 -5.08 -9.64
C ARG A 160 -28.20 -6.59 -9.41
N SER A 161 -27.66 -6.99 -8.28
CA SER A 161 -27.86 -8.32 -7.71
C SER A 161 -29.36 -8.62 -7.58
N PRO A 162 -29.86 -9.80 -7.94
CA PRO A 162 -31.24 -10.17 -7.62
C PRO A 162 -31.39 -10.20 -6.11
N THR A 163 -32.36 -9.46 -5.60
CA THR A 163 -32.88 -9.58 -4.24
C THR A 163 -33.40 -11.00 -4.06
N LEU A 164 -32.79 -11.74 -3.16
CA LEU A 164 -33.38 -12.96 -2.60
C LEU A 164 -34.55 -12.54 -1.71
N SER A 165 -35.74 -12.94 -2.13
CA SER A 165 -36.90 -13.04 -1.26
C SER A 165 -36.80 -14.26 -0.37
#